data_d0e78c1e9efc09818dc1572137a37aae
#
_entry.id   d0e78c1e9efc09818dc1572137a37aae
#
_cell.length_a   1.000
_cell.length_b   1.000
_cell.length_c   1.000
_cell.angle_alpha   90.00
_cell.angle_beta   90.00
_cell.angle_gamma   90.00
#
_symmetry.space_group_name_H-M   'P 1'
#
loop_
_entity.id
_entity.type
_entity.pdbx_description
1 polymer ?
#
loop_
_entity_poly.entity_id
_entity_poly.type
_entity_poly.pdbx_seq_one_letter_code
_entity_poly.pdbx_strand_id
1 'polypeptide(L)'
;MSDDVRQRVEQACTDLAATGQPVTFTAVAARAHIGRATLYRNRELRALVDEHRTRAREAHTLSGLATEVAQLRTGLEAVATTVRRHDEAIRRLQRTTRKRQHHNPSPH
;
A
#
# COMPACT_ATOMS: atom_id res chain seq x y z
N MET A 1 9.25 9.69 37.46
CA MET A 1 8.60 10.48 36.41
C MET A 1 7.09 10.29 36.52
N SER A 2 6.34 11.35 36.30
CA SER A 2 4.90 11.26 36.43
C SER A 2 4.27 10.51 35.23
N ASP A 3 3.22 9.77 35.50
CA ASP A 3 2.43 9.08 34.48
C ASP A 3 1.88 10.06 33.45
N ASP A 4 1.70 11.32 33.82
CA ASP A 4 1.22 12.37 32.95
C ASP A 4 2.15 12.58 31.74
N VAL A 5 3.45 12.65 31.96
CA VAL A 5 4.43 12.82 30.86
C VAL A 5 4.41 11.62 29.94
N ARG A 6 4.35 10.42 30.50
CA ARG A 6 4.26 9.18 29.73
C ARG A 6 3.00 9.14 28.87
N GLN A 7 1.85 9.51 29.44
CA GLN A 7 0.60 9.56 28.71
C GLN A 7 0.63 10.59 27.58
N ARG A 8 1.24 11.74 27.83
CA ARG A 8 1.40 12.78 26.82
C ARG A 8 2.23 12.31 25.63
N VAL A 9 3.32 11.61 25.90
CA VAL A 9 4.19 11.03 24.87
C VAL A 9 3.44 9.95 24.09
N GLU A 10 2.74 9.06 24.78
CA GLU A 10 1.96 8.01 24.15
C GLU A 10 0.86 8.57 23.27
N GLN A 11 0.14 9.57 23.77
CA GLN A 11 -0.91 10.24 23.00
C GLN A 11 -0.35 10.95 21.77
N ALA A 12 0.81 11.59 21.91
CA ALA A 12 1.49 12.25 20.80
C ALA A 12 1.86 11.25 19.69
N CYS A 13 2.40 10.10 20.08
CA CYS A 13 2.74 9.03 19.14
C CYS A 13 1.50 8.49 18.42
N THR A 14 0.42 8.25 19.16
CA THR A 14 -0.86 7.77 18.61
C THR A 14 -1.45 8.77 17.64
N ASP A 15 -1.46 10.05 17.98
CA ASP A 15 -1.99 11.11 17.15
C ASP A 15 -1.20 11.26 15.84
N LEU A 16 0.13 11.20 15.92
CA LEU A 16 0.97 11.27 14.73
C LEU A 16 0.69 10.10 13.78
N ALA A 17 0.60 8.90 14.32
CA ALA A 17 0.30 7.71 13.53
C ALA A 17 -1.09 7.80 12.89
N ALA A 18 -2.08 8.26 13.65
CA ALA A 18 -3.47 8.38 13.19
C ALA A 18 -3.62 9.41 12.05
N THR A 19 -2.81 10.47 12.08
CA THR A 19 -2.84 11.51 11.04
C THR A 19 -1.91 11.23 9.87
N GLY A 20 -1.25 10.08 9.85
CA GLY A 20 -0.32 9.70 8.79
C GLY A 20 1.00 10.44 8.82
N GLN A 21 1.32 11.11 9.91
CA GLN A 21 2.59 11.83 10.05
C GLN A 21 3.67 10.89 10.60
N PRO A 22 4.94 11.12 10.22
CA PRO A 22 6.03 10.28 10.73
C PRO A 22 6.18 10.39 12.25
N VAL A 23 6.33 9.27 12.91
CA VAL A 23 6.62 9.22 14.35
C VAL A 23 8.13 9.38 14.53
N THR A 24 8.55 10.59 14.84
CA THR A 24 9.95 10.94 15.08
C THR A 24 10.09 11.54 16.46
N PHE A 25 11.30 11.50 17.02
CA PHE A 25 11.56 12.11 18.31
C PHE A 25 11.26 13.61 18.31
N THR A 26 11.59 14.29 17.22
CA THR A 26 11.32 15.73 17.09
C THR A 26 9.82 16.02 17.08
N ALA A 27 9.05 15.28 16.28
CA ALA A 27 7.61 15.47 16.18
C ALA A 27 6.90 15.13 17.50
N VAL A 28 7.31 14.04 18.15
CA VAL A 28 6.75 13.63 19.44
C VAL A 28 7.05 14.66 20.53
N ALA A 29 8.28 15.16 20.60
CA ALA A 29 8.65 16.18 21.57
C ALA A 29 7.83 17.46 21.39
N ALA A 30 7.66 17.91 20.15
CA ALA A 30 6.86 19.09 19.85
C ALA A 30 5.39 18.89 20.22
N ARG A 31 4.82 17.75 19.88
CA ARG A 31 3.40 17.50 20.14
C ARG A 31 3.09 17.22 21.59
N ALA A 32 4.01 16.58 22.32
CA ALA A 32 3.87 16.29 23.75
C ALA A 32 4.27 17.49 24.62
N HIS A 33 4.81 18.54 24.04
CA HIS A 33 5.31 19.74 24.74
C HIS A 33 6.38 19.41 25.77
N ILE A 34 7.35 18.56 25.38
CA ILE A 34 8.52 18.27 26.21
C ILE A 34 9.80 18.52 25.41
N GLY A 35 10.89 18.75 26.12
CA GLY A 35 12.17 18.95 25.46
C GLY A 35 12.70 17.65 24.83
N ARG A 36 13.33 17.77 23.67
CA ARG A 36 13.97 16.61 23.02
C ARG A 36 15.00 15.94 23.90
N ALA A 37 15.78 16.75 24.65
CA ALA A 37 16.77 16.24 25.57
C ALA A 37 16.15 15.36 26.65
N THR A 38 15.02 15.78 27.21
CA THR A 38 14.27 15.00 28.20
C THR A 38 13.81 13.68 27.61
N LEU A 39 13.30 13.71 26.39
CA LEU A 39 12.83 12.52 25.70
C LEU A 39 13.97 11.51 25.46
N TYR A 40 15.13 11.99 25.03
CA TYR A 40 16.30 11.15 24.79
C TYR A 40 16.93 10.59 26.06
N ARG A 41 16.91 11.36 27.13
CA ARG A 41 17.50 10.94 28.42
C ARG A 41 16.72 9.87 29.17
N ASN A 42 15.39 9.90 29.00
CA ASN A 42 14.54 8.97 29.72
C ASN A 42 14.38 7.69 28.91
N ARG A 43 14.87 6.59 29.46
CA ARG A 43 14.83 5.27 28.84
C ARG A 43 13.42 4.82 28.47
N GLU A 44 12.48 5.01 29.42
CA GLU A 44 11.08 4.59 29.20
C GLU A 44 10.43 5.35 28.06
N LEU A 45 10.63 6.67 28.02
CA LEU A 45 10.07 7.51 26.97
C LEU A 45 10.71 7.19 25.62
N ARG A 46 12.02 7.00 25.60
CA ARG A 46 12.73 6.63 24.38
C ARG A 46 12.26 5.28 23.83
N ALA A 47 12.11 4.30 24.70
CA ALA A 47 11.60 2.98 24.33
C ALA A 47 10.17 3.06 23.79
N LEU A 48 9.33 3.88 24.41
CA LEU A 48 7.95 4.09 23.98
C LEU A 48 7.87 4.70 22.59
N VAL A 49 8.67 5.71 22.32
CA VAL A 49 8.74 6.34 21.00
C VAL A 49 9.26 5.36 19.94
N ASP A 50 10.31 4.60 20.26
CA ASP A 50 10.88 3.60 19.37
C ASP A 50 9.86 2.52 19.02
N GLU A 51 9.08 2.07 19.99
CA GLU A 51 8.02 1.08 19.78
C GLU A 51 6.96 1.59 18.82
N HIS A 52 6.46 2.80 19.04
CA HIS A 52 5.46 3.42 18.15
C HIS A 52 6.03 3.68 16.75
N ARG A 53 7.29 4.08 16.69
CA ARG A 53 7.99 4.32 15.43
C ARG A 53 8.10 3.04 14.61
N THR A 54 8.44 1.93 15.25
CA THR A 54 8.51 0.62 14.58
C THR A 54 7.15 0.18 14.06
N ARG A 55 6.11 0.30 14.88
CA ARG A 55 4.74 -0.04 14.47
C ARG A 55 4.27 0.79 13.29
N ALA A 56 4.53 2.09 13.31
CA ALA A 56 4.15 2.98 12.23
C ALA A 56 4.85 2.61 10.93
N ARG A 57 6.12 2.22 11.02
CA ARG A 57 6.91 1.79 9.87
C ARG A 57 6.37 0.48 9.29
N GLU A 58 6.04 -0.48 10.14
CA GLU A 58 5.45 -1.76 9.73
C GLU A 58 4.08 -1.56 9.08
N ALA A 59 3.24 -0.73 9.67
CA ALA A 59 1.93 -0.42 9.11
C ALA A 59 2.04 0.24 7.74
N HIS A 60 3.01 1.14 7.57
CA HIS A 60 3.27 1.79 6.29
C HIS A 60 3.74 0.78 5.23
N THR A 61 4.60 -0.15 5.61
CA THR A 61 5.09 -1.21 4.72
C THR A 61 3.95 -2.12 4.29
N LEU A 62 3.09 -2.54 5.22
CA LEU A 62 1.92 -3.37 4.90
C LEU A 62 0.95 -2.66 3.97
N SER A 63 0.69 -1.37 4.19
CA SER A 63 -0.15 -0.57 3.31
C SER A 63 0.43 -0.47 1.91
N GLY A 64 1.75 -0.31 1.80
CA GLY A 64 2.46 -0.30 0.53
C GLY A 64 2.32 -1.61 -0.23
N LEU A 65 2.48 -2.74 0.47
CA LEU A 65 2.29 -4.07 -0.10
C LEU A 65 0.85 -4.29 -0.58
N ALA A 66 -0.14 -3.87 0.21
CA ALA A 66 -1.55 -3.97 -0.17
C ALA A 66 -1.83 -3.19 -1.45
N THR A 67 -1.26 -1.99 -1.58
CA THR A 67 -1.37 -1.17 -2.78
C THR A 67 -0.74 -1.86 -3.99
N GLU A 68 0.45 -2.42 -3.83
CA GLU A 68 1.12 -3.17 -4.90
C GLU A 68 0.30 -4.37 -5.35
N VAL A 69 -0.26 -5.13 -4.42
CA VAL A 69 -1.12 -6.28 -4.74
C VAL A 69 -2.34 -5.84 -5.51
N ALA A 70 -2.98 -4.75 -5.11
CA ALA A 70 -4.14 -4.19 -5.82
C ALA A 70 -3.78 -3.78 -7.25
N GLN A 71 -2.63 -3.14 -7.44
CA GLN A 71 -2.13 -2.75 -8.77
C GLN A 71 -1.84 -3.95 -9.65
N LEU A 72 -1.23 -5.00 -9.09
CA LEU A 72 -0.97 -6.24 -9.81
C LEU A 72 -2.27 -6.92 -10.26
N ARG A 73 -3.27 -6.97 -9.40
CA ARG A 73 -4.60 -7.51 -9.76
C ARG A 73 -5.22 -6.75 -10.91
N THR A 74 -5.18 -5.43 -10.87
CA THR A 74 -5.69 -4.57 -11.95
C THR A 74 -4.96 -4.86 -13.25
N GLY A 75 -3.64 -4.99 -13.20
CA GLY A 75 -2.83 -5.35 -14.36
C GLY A 75 -3.19 -6.70 -14.95
N LEU A 76 -3.38 -7.71 -14.10
CA LEU A 76 -3.78 -9.05 -14.53
C LEU A 76 -5.16 -9.04 -15.19
N GLU A 77 -6.11 -8.30 -14.65
CA GLU A 77 -7.45 -8.15 -15.23
C GLU A 77 -7.39 -7.51 -16.61
N ALA A 78 -6.55 -6.49 -16.78
CA ALA A 78 -6.34 -5.83 -18.06
C ALA A 78 -5.76 -6.79 -19.10
N VAL A 79 -4.76 -7.60 -18.72
CA VAL A 79 -4.16 -8.62 -19.59
C VAL A 79 -5.20 -9.67 -19.97
N ALA A 80 -5.96 -10.16 -19.00
CA ALA A 80 -7.00 -11.16 -19.22
C ALA A 80 -8.06 -10.65 -20.20
N THR A 81 -8.45 -9.39 -20.09
CA THR A 81 -9.40 -8.76 -21.03
C THR A 81 -8.82 -8.70 -22.44
N THR A 82 -7.56 -8.32 -22.58
CA THR A 82 -6.86 -8.28 -23.87
C THR A 82 -6.79 -9.65 -24.51
N VAL A 83 -6.45 -10.68 -23.74
CA VAL A 83 -6.39 -12.07 -24.23
C VAL A 83 -7.76 -12.52 -24.73
N ARG A 84 -8.82 -12.24 -24.01
CA ARG A 84 -10.19 -12.58 -24.42
C ARG A 84 -10.58 -11.91 -25.72
N ARG A 85 -10.23 -10.63 -25.88
CA ARG A 85 -10.49 -9.89 -27.13
C ARG A 85 -9.76 -10.50 -28.31
N HIS A 86 -8.49 -10.89 -28.12
CA HIS A 86 -7.69 -11.55 -29.15
C HIS A 86 -8.30 -12.89 -29.52
N ASP A 87 -8.73 -13.69 -28.55
CA ASP A 87 -9.39 -14.97 -28.80
C ASP A 87 -10.66 -14.80 -29.62
N GLU A 88 -11.49 -13.82 -29.28
CA GLU A 88 -12.71 -13.51 -30.05
C GLU A 88 -12.39 -13.07 -31.48
N ALA A 89 -11.35 -12.25 -31.65
CA ALA A 89 -10.92 -11.80 -32.98
C ALA A 89 -10.43 -12.99 -33.80
N ILE A 90 -9.66 -13.88 -33.23
CA ILE A 90 -9.17 -15.09 -33.87
C ILE A 90 -10.34 -15.98 -34.28
N ARG A 91 -11.31 -16.20 -33.42
CA ARG A 91 -12.50 -16.99 -33.71
C ARG A 91 -13.31 -16.40 -34.84
N ARG A 92 -13.48 -15.08 -34.88
CA ARG A 92 -14.16 -14.37 -35.96
C ARG A 92 -13.44 -14.56 -37.29
N LEU A 93 -12.11 -14.41 -37.28
CA LEU A 93 -11.30 -14.63 -38.48
C LEU A 93 -11.40 -16.06 -38.98
N GLN A 94 -11.37 -17.04 -38.07
CA GLN A 94 -11.52 -18.44 -38.40
C GLN A 94 -12.91 -18.73 -39.05
N ARG A 95 -13.95 -18.16 -38.49
CA ARG A 95 -15.32 -18.28 -39.07
C ARG A 95 -15.41 -17.67 -40.46
N THR A 96 -14.82 -16.50 -40.65
CA THR A 96 -14.78 -15.81 -41.91
C THR A 96 -14.02 -16.63 -42.95
N THR A 97 -12.88 -17.18 -42.62
CA THR A 97 -12.09 -18.04 -43.50
C THR A 97 -12.85 -19.30 -43.86
N ARG A 98 -13.51 -19.92 -42.90
CA ARG A 98 -14.35 -21.11 -43.12
C ARG A 98 -15.49 -20.80 -44.09
N LYS A 99 -16.15 -19.65 -43.90
CA LYS A 99 -17.21 -19.17 -44.76
C LYS A 99 -16.72 -18.95 -46.18
N ARG A 100 -15.55 -18.36 -46.36
CA ARG A 100 -14.95 -18.15 -47.70
C ARG A 100 -14.60 -19.44 -48.38
N GLN A 101 -14.02 -20.41 -47.68
CA GLN A 101 -13.69 -21.72 -48.18
C GLN A 101 -14.96 -22.48 -48.65
N HIS A 102 -16.02 -22.34 -47.85
CA HIS A 102 -17.28 -22.96 -48.13
C HIS A 102 -17.99 -22.32 -49.35
N HIS A 103 -17.84 -20.99 -49.48
CA HIS A 103 -18.48 -20.19 -50.54
C HIS A 103 -17.72 -20.21 -51.84
N ASN A 104 -16.49 -20.62 -51.86
CA ASN A 104 -15.63 -20.59 -53.02
C ASN A 104 -15.40 -22.01 -53.51
N PRO A 105 -16.32 -22.56 -54.31
CA PRO A 105 -16.18 -23.91 -54.82
C PRO A 105 -14.94 -24.01 -55.67
N SER A 106 -14.30 -25.13 -55.57
CA SER A 106 -13.08 -25.38 -56.27
C SER A 106 -13.31 -25.22 -57.79
N PRO A 107 -12.57 -24.34 -58.43
CA PRO A 107 -12.66 -24.21 -59.84
C PRO A 107 -11.92 -25.32 -60.53
N HIS A 108 -12.57 -26.04 -61.27
CA HIS A 108 -11.94 -26.98 -62.18
C HIS A 108 -12.80 -27.52 -63.12
#